data_e5d055aa51867c07b2ad5f8e34fe91cf
#
_entry.id   e5d055aa51867c07b2ad5f8e34fe91cf
#
_cell.length_a   1.000
_cell.length_b   1.000
_cell.length_c   1.000
_cell.angle_alpha   90.00
_cell.angle_beta   90.00
_cell.angle_gamma   90.00
#
_symmetry.space_group_name_H-M   'P 1'
#
loop_
_entity.id
_entity.type
_entity.pdbx_description
1 polymer ?
#
loop_
_entity_poly.entity_id
_entity_poly.type
_entity_poly.pdbx_seq_one_letter_code
_entity_poly.pdbx_strand_id
1 'polypeptide(L)'
;MTMIAQEEQFRLYLHAPLKAGVSLTVLQVKLSVLDDRSKTDATLATVIKNFNEALHPDGKAFGFRNDDVFIVYSDKVNDNQIKALLIKNELYFSADPKIKDIDAMNRTFKLPEDKDALNYETSRIESAPFARLETPADQMPVRRRFVLPPVSEQNKSKLTPAELARITKALANTDFSNMIRRQFVCVVLENIAPSPMFEEVFVSIADLGETIMPNVSLTATPWLFQDLTETLDKRVLTTVSRHDDGAFYRDFSLNLNVSSILSDDFRSFDESIRENMKASIVLELQPTDIFSDFSMYVKARDFAQKLGYKICIDGVNAQNLPYIDREKLAADFVKLTWQPDLPATLAQNESLKEELQAIGSNRTILCRVDDEKAVNFAKELNITLLQGHYIQHLLNNAPRRP
;
A
#
# COMPACT_ATOMS: atom_id res chain seq x y z
N MET A 1 14.20 -5.46 -21.36
CA MET A 1 15.60 -5.78 -20.99
C MET A 1 15.53 -7.01 -20.15
N THR A 2 16.08 -8.13 -20.64
CA THR A 2 16.10 -9.41 -19.97
C THR A 2 16.68 -9.25 -18.56
N MET A 3 16.00 -9.70 -17.51
CA MET A 3 16.64 -9.78 -16.19
C MET A 3 17.77 -10.80 -16.32
N ILE A 4 18.91 -10.32 -16.85
CA ILE A 4 20.16 -11.10 -16.86
C ILE A 4 20.49 -11.29 -15.38
N ALA A 5 20.72 -12.53 -14.98
CA ALA A 5 21.24 -12.84 -13.68
C ALA A 5 22.43 -11.90 -13.36
N GLN A 6 22.30 -11.13 -12.29
CA GLN A 6 23.22 -10.05 -11.97
C GLN A 6 24.36 -10.52 -11.05
N GLU A 7 24.61 -11.84 -10.96
CA GLU A 7 25.60 -12.43 -10.08
C GLU A 7 27.02 -11.90 -10.35
N GLU A 8 27.38 -11.71 -11.62
CA GLU A 8 28.68 -11.16 -11.98
C GLU A 8 28.80 -9.68 -11.56
N GLN A 9 27.73 -8.89 -11.77
CA GLN A 9 27.68 -7.49 -11.34
C GLN A 9 27.76 -7.38 -9.82
N PHE A 10 27.09 -8.27 -9.10
CA PHE A 10 27.15 -8.35 -7.64
C PHE A 10 28.58 -8.61 -7.15
N ARG A 11 29.31 -9.57 -7.74
CA ARG A 11 30.72 -9.85 -7.38
C ARG A 11 31.62 -8.66 -7.68
N LEU A 12 31.46 -8.05 -8.84
CA LEU A 12 32.22 -6.85 -9.20
C LEU A 12 31.96 -5.68 -8.23
N TYR A 13 30.71 -5.52 -7.81
CA TYR A 13 30.33 -4.47 -6.86
C TYR A 13 30.98 -4.68 -5.47
N LEU A 14 31.11 -5.92 -5.01
CA LEU A 14 31.77 -6.26 -3.73
C LEU A 14 33.30 -6.19 -3.78
N HIS A 15 33.92 -6.41 -4.95
CA HIS A 15 35.36 -6.59 -5.07
C HIS A 15 36.17 -5.40 -4.57
N ALA A 16 35.84 -4.19 -5.01
CA ALA A 16 36.61 -2.99 -4.66
C ALA A 16 36.47 -2.59 -3.17
N PRO A 17 35.27 -2.53 -2.58
CA PRO A 17 35.09 -2.24 -1.17
C PRO A 17 35.74 -3.26 -0.24
N LEU A 18 35.60 -4.56 -0.52
CA LEU A 18 36.23 -5.61 0.30
C LEU A 18 37.75 -5.54 0.25
N LYS A 19 38.34 -5.22 -0.93
CA LYS A 19 39.78 -5.03 -1.05
C LYS A 19 40.26 -3.80 -0.28
N ALA A 20 39.41 -2.78 -0.14
CA ALA A 20 39.68 -1.59 0.64
C ALA A 20 39.39 -1.74 2.15
N GLY A 21 38.94 -2.92 2.61
CA GLY A 21 38.61 -3.19 4.03
C GLY A 21 37.34 -2.48 4.50
N VAL A 22 36.43 -2.13 3.58
CA VAL A 22 35.16 -1.48 3.92
C VAL A 22 34.19 -2.51 4.46
N SER A 23 33.59 -2.23 5.64
CA SER A 23 32.47 -3.00 6.18
C SER A 23 31.21 -2.83 5.35
N LEU A 24 30.61 -3.94 4.95
CA LEU A 24 29.34 -3.98 4.20
C LEU A 24 28.40 -5.00 4.80
N THR A 25 27.12 -4.75 4.69
CA THR A 25 26.10 -5.76 4.98
C THR A 25 25.46 -6.22 3.68
N VAL A 26 25.26 -7.54 3.57
CA VAL A 26 24.52 -8.15 2.45
C VAL A 26 23.27 -8.80 3.01
N LEU A 27 22.10 -8.35 2.55
CA LEU A 27 20.81 -8.93 2.87
C LEU A 27 20.35 -9.77 1.67
N GLN A 28 20.12 -11.06 1.89
CA GLN A 28 19.44 -11.96 0.95
C GLN A 28 17.95 -11.97 1.28
N VAL A 29 17.11 -11.64 0.33
CA VAL A 29 15.66 -11.83 0.37
C VAL A 29 15.33 -13.04 -0.51
N LYS A 30 14.89 -14.12 0.12
CA LYS A 30 14.66 -15.43 -0.54
C LYS A 30 13.29 -15.46 -1.21
N LEU A 31 13.16 -14.82 -2.36
CA LEU A 31 11.91 -14.89 -3.13
C LEU A 31 11.73 -16.26 -3.83
N SER A 32 12.78 -17.07 -3.90
CA SER A 32 12.72 -18.45 -4.41
C SER A 32 11.75 -19.35 -3.66
N VAL A 33 11.45 -19.04 -2.39
CA VAL A 33 10.53 -19.84 -1.55
C VAL A 33 9.04 -19.58 -1.85
N LEU A 34 8.74 -18.46 -2.51
CA LEU A 34 7.37 -18.07 -2.87
C LEU A 34 6.70 -19.09 -3.79
N ASP A 35 5.37 -19.04 -3.85
CA ASP A 35 4.61 -19.74 -4.89
C ASP A 35 4.88 -19.13 -6.27
N ASP A 36 4.83 -19.94 -7.33
CA ASP A 36 5.12 -19.46 -8.68
C ASP A 36 4.16 -18.37 -9.16
N ARG A 37 2.97 -18.28 -8.58
CA ARG A 37 2.00 -17.20 -8.87
C ARG A 37 2.43 -15.85 -8.30
N SER A 38 3.15 -15.86 -7.18
CA SER A 38 3.68 -14.66 -6.53
C SER A 38 5.04 -14.24 -7.10
N LYS A 39 5.77 -15.17 -7.72
CA LYS A 39 7.05 -14.95 -8.38
C LYS A 39 6.87 -14.47 -9.81
N THR A 40 6.51 -13.21 -10.03
CA THR A 40 6.50 -12.62 -11.37
C THR A 40 7.77 -11.80 -11.62
N ASP A 41 8.21 -11.69 -12.88
CA ASP A 41 9.36 -10.84 -13.23
C ASP A 41 9.14 -9.39 -12.80
N ALA A 42 7.90 -8.95 -12.86
CA ALA A 42 7.47 -7.64 -12.41
C ALA A 42 7.61 -7.46 -10.90
N THR A 43 7.24 -8.45 -10.10
CA THR A 43 7.41 -8.43 -8.64
C THR A 43 8.89 -8.32 -8.28
N LEU A 44 9.74 -9.13 -8.90
CA LEU A 44 11.19 -9.10 -8.70
C LEU A 44 11.79 -7.76 -9.09
N ALA A 45 11.44 -7.25 -10.28
CA ALA A 45 11.91 -5.95 -10.75
C ALA A 45 11.49 -4.80 -9.83
N THR A 46 10.27 -4.87 -9.29
CA THR A 46 9.76 -3.86 -8.34
C THR A 46 10.52 -3.90 -7.01
N VAL A 47 10.80 -5.10 -6.47
CA VAL A 47 11.60 -5.25 -5.25
C VAL A 47 13.00 -4.66 -5.44
N ILE A 48 13.69 -5.04 -6.52
CA ILE A 48 15.03 -4.53 -6.86
C ILE A 48 14.99 -3.00 -7.02
N LYS A 49 14.00 -2.47 -7.72
CA LYS A 49 13.80 -1.02 -7.91
C LYS A 49 13.62 -0.30 -6.58
N ASN A 50 12.73 -0.78 -5.72
CA ASN A 50 12.45 -0.16 -4.41
C ASN A 50 13.72 -0.06 -3.55
N PHE A 51 14.53 -1.13 -3.49
CA PHE A 51 15.80 -1.09 -2.76
C PHE A 51 16.81 -0.16 -3.41
N ASN A 52 16.96 -0.19 -4.73
CA ASN A 52 17.90 0.69 -5.43
C ASN A 52 17.57 2.17 -5.26
N GLU A 53 16.29 2.55 -5.39
CA GLU A 53 15.88 3.95 -5.22
C GLU A 53 16.05 4.45 -3.78
N ALA A 54 15.76 3.59 -2.79
CA ALA A 54 15.82 3.98 -1.39
C ALA A 54 17.24 3.97 -0.81
N LEU A 55 18.15 3.15 -1.33
CA LEU A 55 19.50 2.98 -0.78
C LEU A 55 20.60 3.72 -1.55
N HIS A 56 20.29 4.28 -2.71
CA HIS A 56 21.29 5.05 -3.47
C HIS A 56 21.75 6.31 -2.71
N PRO A 57 23.06 6.62 -2.64
CA PRO A 57 24.19 5.89 -3.23
C PRO A 57 24.79 4.81 -2.31
N ASP A 58 24.28 4.63 -1.08
CA ASP A 58 24.88 3.84 0.00
C ASP A 58 24.57 2.35 -0.07
N GLY A 59 23.79 1.91 -1.07
CA GLY A 59 23.47 0.50 -1.29
C GLY A 59 22.94 0.21 -2.69
N LYS A 60 22.92 -1.11 -3.03
CA LYS A 60 22.43 -1.60 -4.31
C LYS A 60 21.87 -3.01 -4.21
N ALA A 61 20.78 -3.28 -4.94
CA ALA A 61 20.13 -4.58 -5.04
C ALA A 61 20.45 -5.28 -6.36
N PHE A 62 20.53 -6.61 -6.32
CA PHE A 62 20.87 -7.49 -7.45
C PHE A 62 19.92 -8.68 -7.47
N GLY A 63 19.34 -8.99 -8.63
CA GLY A 63 18.55 -10.21 -8.83
C GLY A 63 19.44 -11.40 -9.21
N PHE A 64 19.13 -12.56 -8.65
CA PHE A 64 19.83 -13.81 -8.91
C PHE A 64 18.94 -14.76 -9.71
N ARG A 65 19.56 -15.73 -10.40
CA ARG A 65 18.90 -16.70 -11.28
C ARG A 65 17.82 -17.57 -10.64
N ASN A 66 17.83 -17.69 -9.32
CA ASN A 66 16.85 -18.45 -8.54
C ASN A 66 15.69 -17.57 -8.01
N ASP A 67 15.55 -16.36 -8.51
CA ASP A 67 14.59 -15.35 -8.05
C ASP A 67 14.90 -14.71 -6.69
N ASP A 68 16.03 -15.02 -6.04
CA ASP A 68 16.45 -14.31 -4.83
C ASP A 68 17.01 -12.91 -5.16
N VAL A 69 16.86 -11.98 -4.22
CA VAL A 69 17.42 -10.63 -4.32
C VAL A 69 18.48 -10.45 -3.25
N PHE A 70 19.68 -10.04 -3.67
CA PHE A 70 20.77 -9.67 -2.77
C PHE A 70 20.96 -8.17 -2.73
N ILE A 71 20.90 -7.59 -1.55
CA ILE A 71 21.00 -6.15 -1.31
C ILE A 71 22.29 -5.89 -0.54
N VAL A 72 23.20 -5.12 -1.13
CA VAL A 72 24.46 -4.70 -0.51
C VAL A 72 24.32 -3.28 -0.02
N TYR A 73 24.69 -3.00 1.23
CA TYR A 73 24.66 -1.65 1.78
C TYR A 73 25.75 -1.43 2.82
N SER A 74 26.09 -0.16 3.02
CA SER A 74 27.11 0.27 4.00
C SER A 74 26.47 0.57 5.36
N ASP A 75 27.30 0.69 6.40
CA ASP A 75 26.94 1.04 7.79
C ASP A 75 26.24 2.42 7.91
N LYS A 76 26.24 3.23 6.84
CA LYS A 76 25.48 4.49 6.78
C LYS A 76 23.97 4.26 6.65
N VAL A 77 23.55 3.08 6.23
CA VAL A 77 22.14 2.70 6.12
C VAL A 77 21.66 2.22 7.47
N ASN A 78 20.60 2.85 7.99
CA ASN A 78 20.00 2.48 9.27
C ASN A 78 19.19 1.18 9.13
N ASP A 79 19.30 0.26 10.11
CA ASP A 79 18.55 -1.00 10.14
C ASP A 79 17.03 -0.80 10.03
N ASN A 80 16.48 0.26 10.64
CA ASN A 80 15.07 0.60 10.51
C ASN A 80 14.68 1.01 9.08
N GLN A 81 15.62 1.55 8.31
CA GLN A 81 15.39 1.85 6.89
C GLN A 81 15.26 0.56 6.07
N ILE A 82 16.11 -0.42 6.35
CA ILE A 82 16.00 -1.77 5.73
C ILE A 82 14.67 -2.42 6.15
N LYS A 83 14.31 -2.36 7.44
CA LYS A 83 13.05 -2.90 7.94
C LYS A 83 11.83 -2.25 7.27
N ALA A 84 11.83 -0.92 7.08
CA ALA A 84 10.77 -0.23 6.38
C ALA A 84 10.62 -0.70 4.92
N LEU A 85 11.75 -0.94 4.23
CA LEU A 85 11.74 -1.47 2.86
C LEU A 85 11.24 -2.92 2.80
N LEU A 86 11.58 -3.74 3.78
CA LEU A 86 11.08 -5.12 3.87
C LEU A 86 9.55 -5.11 4.08
N ILE A 87 9.03 -4.31 5.02
CA ILE A 87 7.59 -4.15 5.25
C ILE A 87 6.88 -3.66 3.98
N LYS A 88 7.45 -2.66 3.30
CA LYS A 88 6.89 -2.18 2.03
C LYS A 88 6.84 -3.29 0.98
N ASN A 89 7.91 -4.06 0.82
CA ASN A 89 7.97 -5.13 -0.18
C ASN A 89 7.12 -6.34 0.20
N GLU A 90 6.79 -6.54 1.49
CA GLU A 90 5.86 -7.57 1.94
C GLU A 90 4.48 -7.44 1.29
N LEU A 91 4.06 -6.22 0.94
CA LEU A 91 2.81 -5.97 0.23
C LEU A 91 2.66 -6.86 -1.01
N TYR A 92 3.75 -7.07 -1.76
CA TYR A 92 3.73 -7.85 -3.01
C TYR A 92 3.57 -9.36 -2.79
N PHE A 93 3.81 -9.84 -1.56
CA PHE A 93 3.80 -11.28 -1.23
C PHE A 93 2.77 -11.64 -0.17
N SER A 94 2.00 -10.68 0.32
CA SER A 94 1.13 -10.85 1.48
C SER A 94 0.08 -11.96 1.32
N ALA A 95 -0.33 -12.26 0.09
CA ALA A 95 -1.27 -13.33 -0.23
C ALA A 95 -0.60 -14.69 -0.52
N ASP A 96 0.73 -14.79 -0.43
CA ASP A 96 1.43 -16.06 -0.73
C ASP A 96 1.19 -17.08 0.40
N PRO A 97 0.61 -18.26 0.09
CA PRO A 97 0.28 -19.26 1.10
C PRO A 97 1.51 -19.91 1.76
N LYS A 98 2.70 -19.75 1.17
CA LYS A 98 3.96 -20.29 1.70
C LYS A 98 4.62 -19.38 2.73
N ILE A 99 4.20 -18.11 2.81
CA ILE A 99 4.75 -17.15 3.77
C ILE A 99 3.95 -17.22 5.07
N LYS A 100 4.56 -17.80 6.09
CA LYS A 100 4.06 -17.74 7.48
C LYS A 100 4.77 -16.68 8.30
N ASP A 101 6.02 -16.38 7.95
CA ASP A 101 6.89 -15.42 8.62
C ASP A 101 7.84 -14.82 7.58
N ILE A 102 7.76 -13.51 7.41
CA ILE A 102 8.60 -12.81 6.43
C ILE A 102 10.07 -12.73 6.89
N ASP A 103 10.31 -12.72 8.18
CA ASP A 103 11.68 -12.69 8.71
C ASP A 103 12.43 -13.98 8.36
N ALA A 104 11.74 -15.11 8.22
CA ALA A 104 12.32 -16.38 7.78
C ALA A 104 12.80 -16.36 6.32
N MET A 105 12.32 -15.41 5.51
CA MET A 105 12.76 -15.23 4.12
C MET A 105 14.08 -14.45 4.03
N ASN A 106 14.50 -13.80 5.10
CA ASN A 106 15.64 -12.90 5.10
C ASN A 106 16.88 -13.57 5.73
N ARG A 107 18.03 -13.35 5.10
CA ARG A 107 19.32 -13.75 5.65
C ARG A 107 20.32 -12.63 5.50
N THR A 108 21.00 -12.27 6.58
CA THR A 108 22.00 -11.20 6.60
C THR A 108 23.40 -11.79 6.71
N PHE A 109 24.34 -11.18 5.96
CA PHE A 109 25.76 -11.48 6.00
C PHE A 109 26.53 -10.19 6.30
N LYS A 110 27.36 -10.18 7.31
CA LYS A 110 28.25 -9.06 7.63
C LYS A 110 29.63 -9.32 7.02
N LEU A 111 30.09 -8.37 6.21
CA LEU A 111 31.39 -8.50 5.55
C LEU A 111 32.44 -7.60 6.23
N PRO A 112 33.66 -8.09 6.44
CA PRO A 112 34.25 -9.32 5.83
C PRO A 112 33.96 -10.65 6.57
N GLU A 113 33.36 -10.63 7.76
CA GLU A 113 33.27 -11.80 8.67
C GLU A 113 32.58 -13.01 8.01
N ASP A 114 31.43 -12.78 7.34
CA ASP A 114 30.60 -13.82 6.74
C ASP A 114 30.92 -14.09 5.26
N LYS A 115 32.11 -13.67 4.79
CA LYS A 115 32.49 -13.76 3.36
C LYS A 115 32.40 -15.19 2.82
N ASP A 116 32.86 -16.17 3.58
CA ASP A 116 32.87 -17.56 3.14
C ASP A 116 31.45 -18.15 3.09
N ALA A 117 30.58 -17.77 4.04
CA ALA A 117 29.18 -18.13 4.06
C ALA A 117 28.41 -17.53 2.88
N LEU A 118 28.70 -16.26 2.53
CA LEU A 118 28.12 -15.60 1.37
C LEU A 118 28.59 -16.25 0.06
N ASN A 119 29.88 -16.55 -0.08
CA ASN A 119 30.43 -17.21 -1.24
C ASN A 119 29.86 -18.63 -1.44
N TYR A 120 29.66 -19.37 -0.36
CA TYR A 120 29.00 -20.67 -0.42
C TYR A 120 27.56 -20.54 -0.94
N GLU A 121 26.78 -19.61 -0.39
CA GLU A 121 25.37 -19.43 -0.77
C GLU A 121 25.24 -18.97 -2.23
N THR A 122 26.03 -17.99 -2.66
CA THR A 122 26.02 -17.53 -4.05
C THR A 122 26.45 -18.59 -5.03
N SER A 123 27.50 -19.38 -4.73
CA SER A 123 27.94 -20.48 -5.57
C SER A 123 26.90 -21.59 -5.67
N ARG A 124 26.19 -21.88 -4.60
CA ARG A 124 25.06 -22.83 -4.59
C ARG A 124 23.94 -22.39 -5.55
N ILE A 125 23.59 -21.10 -5.52
CA ILE A 125 22.57 -20.53 -6.41
C ILE A 125 23.05 -20.58 -7.87
N GLU A 126 24.28 -20.22 -8.15
CA GLU A 126 24.84 -20.20 -9.50
C GLU A 126 24.93 -21.59 -10.15
N SER A 127 24.99 -22.63 -9.34
CA SER A 127 24.94 -24.02 -9.81
C SER A 127 23.53 -24.49 -10.17
N ALA A 128 22.50 -23.70 -9.87
CA ALA A 128 21.10 -24.00 -10.16
C ALA A 128 20.71 -23.52 -11.57
N PRO A 129 19.70 -24.14 -12.24
CA PRO A 129 19.17 -23.65 -13.51
C PRO A 129 18.45 -22.29 -13.34
N PHE A 130 18.35 -21.53 -14.44
CA PHE A 130 17.62 -20.25 -14.46
C PHE A 130 16.11 -20.44 -14.25
N ALA A 131 15.52 -19.60 -13.43
CA ALA A 131 14.09 -19.67 -13.13
C ALA A 131 13.21 -19.03 -14.23
N ARG A 132 13.62 -17.88 -14.90
CA ARG A 132 12.80 -17.16 -15.91
C ARG A 132 13.56 -16.20 -16.85
N LEU A 133 12.81 -15.68 -17.88
CA LEU A 133 13.23 -14.68 -18.91
C LEU A 133 12.08 -13.65 -19.18
N GLU A 134 12.19 -12.45 -19.36
CA GLU A 134 12.04 -10.98 -19.30
C GLU A 134 10.95 -10.13 -19.99
N THR A 135 10.79 -8.81 -19.67
CA THR A 135 10.88 -7.54 -20.48
C THR A 135 10.48 -6.23 -19.74
N PRO A 136 10.90 -4.97 -20.11
CA PRO A 136 10.86 -3.73 -19.29
C PRO A 136 9.94 -2.58 -19.76
N ALA A 137 9.80 -1.48 -18.93
CA ALA A 137 9.02 -0.25 -19.17
C ALA A 137 9.64 1.07 -18.64
N ASP A 138 9.18 2.25 -19.11
CA ASP A 138 9.70 3.61 -18.91
C ASP A 138 8.76 4.63 -18.18
N GLN A 139 9.30 5.81 -17.75
CA GLN A 139 8.77 6.79 -16.78
C GLN A 139 8.34 8.16 -17.33
N MET A 140 7.57 9.01 -16.56
CA MET A 140 7.53 10.50 -16.61
C MET A 140 6.71 11.24 -15.49
N PRO A 141 6.80 12.62 -15.27
CA PRO A 141 6.62 13.31 -13.96
C PRO A 141 5.36 14.23 -13.73
N VAL A 142 5.19 14.81 -12.50
CA VAL A 142 3.99 15.42 -11.85
C VAL A 142 3.98 16.97 -11.74
N ARG A 143 2.79 17.62 -11.61
CA ARG A 143 2.56 19.05 -11.26
C ARG A 143 1.48 19.28 -10.17
N ARG A 144 1.56 20.37 -9.36
CA ARG A 144 0.77 20.74 -8.17
C ARG A 144 -0.26 21.86 -8.37
N ARG A 145 -1.32 21.95 -7.50
CA ARG A 145 -2.23 23.10 -7.35
C ARG A 145 -2.84 23.28 -5.94
N PHE A 146 -3.33 24.48 -5.59
CA PHE A 146 -3.73 25.03 -4.28
C PHE A 146 -5.24 24.93 -3.94
N VAL A 147 -5.65 25.06 -2.65
CA VAL A 147 -7.01 24.90 -2.08
C VAL A 147 -7.35 25.99 -1.07
N LEU A 148 -8.64 26.40 -0.95
CA LEU A 148 -9.25 27.36 -0.03
C LEU A 148 -10.12 26.66 1.06
N PRO A 149 -10.47 27.31 2.22
CA PRO A 149 -11.05 26.66 3.41
C PRO A 149 -12.59 26.55 3.42
N PRO A 150 -13.19 25.60 4.21
CA PRO A 150 -14.59 25.19 4.15
C PRO A 150 -15.57 25.92 5.10
N VAL A 151 -16.87 25.80 4.79
CA VAL A 151 -18.02 26.35 5.54
C VAL A 151 -18.66 25.27 6.43
N SER A 152 -19.17 25.64 7.63
CA SER A 152 -19.65 24.72 8.66
C SER A 152 -20.91 23.92 8.29
N GLU A 153 -20.95 22.63 8.66
CA GLU A 153 -22.00 21.65 8.30
C GLU A 153 -23.39 21.86 8.96
N GLN A 154 -23.50 22.69 9.98
CA GLN A 154 -24.68 22.74 10.85
C GLN A 154 -25.97 23.29 10.21
N ASN A 155 -25.91 23.83 8.98
CA ASN A 155 -27.06 24.44 8.28
C ASN A 155 -27.42 23.80 6.93
N LYS A 156 -26.86 22.64 6.59
CA LYS A 156 -27.12 21.98 5.30
C LYS A 156 -28.40 21.14 5.34
N SER A 157 -29.21 21.17 4.28
CA SER A 157 -30.36 20.26 4.12
C SER A 157 -29.90 18.83 3.89
N LYS A 158 -30.77 17.84 4.21
CA LYS A 158 -30.46 16.43 3.91
C LYS A 158 -30.59 16.16 2.42
N LEU A 159 -29.71 15.31 1.89
CA LEU A 159 -29.79 14.83 0.52
C LEU A 159 -31.14 14.16 0.24
N THR A 160 -31.77 14.53 -0.86
CA THR A 160 -33.03 13.97 -1.36
C THR A 160 -32.81 13.20 -2.66
N PRO A 161 -33.73 12.29 -3.08
CA PRO A 161 -33.60 11.57 -4.35
C PRO A 161 -33.53 12.51 -5.58
N ALA A 162 -34.24 13.65 -5.55
CA ALA A 162 -34.18 14.61 -6.62
C ALA A 162 -32.83 15.31 -6.73
N GLU A 163 -32.22 15.65 -5.60
CA GLU A 163 -30.87 16.22 -5.54
C GLU A 163 -29.83 15.21 -5.97
N LEU A 164 -29.94 13.94 -5.53
CA LEU A 164 -29.07 12.87 -5.98
C LEU A 164 -29.11 12.71 -7.50
N ALA A 165 -30.28 12.67 -8.12
CA ALA A 165 -30.41 12.60 -9.58
C ALA A 165 -29.74 13.80 -10.28
N ARG A 166 -29.80 15.00 -9.69
CA ARG A 166 -29.10 16.19 -10.21
C ARG A 166 -27.59 16.08 -10.09
N ILE A 167 -27.09 15.57 -8.95
CA ILE A 167 -25.66 15.34 -8.72
C ILE A 167 -25.14 14.32 -9.72
N THR A 168 -25.80 13.17 -9.86
CA THR A 168 -25.43 12.10 -10.80
C THR A 168 -25.35 12.63 -12.23
N LYS A 169 -26.33 13.45 -12.65
CA LYS A 169 -26.32 14.09 -13.97
C LYS A 169 -25.17 15.11 -14.13
N ALA A 170 -24.88 15.90 -13.10
CA ALA A 170 -23.76 16.84 -13.10
C ALA A 170 -22.42 16.11 -13.19
N LEU A 171 -22.24 15.04 -12.42
CA LEU A 171 -21.04 14.20 -12.42
C LEU A 171 -20.77 13.57 -13.80
N ALA A 172 -21.82 13.20 -14.54
CA ALA A 172 -21.65 12.61 -15.88
C ALA A 172 -20.92 13.54 -16.86
N ASN A 173 -21.03 14.87 -16.68
CA ASN A 173 -20.54 15.88 -17.62
C ASN A 173 -19.39 16.75 -17.06
N THR A 174 -18.96 16.54 -15.81
CA THR A 174 -17.95 17.38 -15.15
C THR A 174 -16.58 16.70 -15.21
N ASP A 175 -15.52 17.51 -15.40
CA ASP A 175 -14.16 17.03 -15.17
C ASP A 175 -13.96 16.75 -13.66
N PHE A 176 -13.72 15.48 -13.38
CA PHE A 176 -13.68 14.96 -12.02
C PHE A 176 -12.26 14.96 -11.43
N SER A 177 -11.24 15.19 -12.24
CA SER A 177 -9.82 15.12 -11.84
C SER A 177 -9.49 16.08 -10.69
N ASN A 178 -10.15 17.24 -10.65
CA ASN A 178 -9.95 18.24 -9.61
C ASN A 178 -10.51 17.88 -8.23
N MET A 179 -11.36 16.85 -8.15
CA MET A 179 -11.99 16.37 -6.89
C MET A 179 -11.27 15.17 -6.30
N ILE A 180 -10.33 14.58 -7.05
CA ILE A 180 -9.50 13.48 -6.58
C ILE A 180 -8.44 14.03 -5.63
N ARG A 181 -8.37 13.44 -4.46
CA ARG A 181 -7.37 13.71 -3.43
C ARG A 181 -6.48 12.49 -3.25
N ARG A 182 -5.30 12.72 -2.67
CA ARG A 182 -4.29 11.70 -2.46
C ARG A 182 -3.69 11.85 -1.07
N GLN A 183 -3.55 10.75 -0.36
CA GLN A 183 -2.91 10.71 0.95
C GLN A 183 -2.09 9.43 1.10
N PHE A 184 -0.83 9.57 1.54
CA PHE A 184 0.04 8.42 1.71
C PHE A 184 -0.30 7.61 2.97
N VAL A 185 -0.34 6.29 2.81
CA VAL A 185 -0.06 5.34 3.88
C VAL A 185 1.45 5.15 3.93
N CYS A 186 2.04 5.38 5.09
CA CYS A 186 3.49 5.32 5.29
C CYS A 186 3.88 4.26 6.31
N VAL A 187 5.02 3.62 6.10
CA VAL A 187 5.73 2.90 7.16
C VAL A 187 6.43 3.92 8.03
N VAL A 188 6.11 3.92 9.32
CA VAL A 188 6.69 4.84 10.31
C VAL A 188 7.44 4.02 11.35
N LEU A 189 8.75 4.23 11.44
CA LEU A 189 9.65 3.59 12.41
C LEU A 189 10.48 4.67 13.10
N GLU A 190 11.07 4.32 14.24
CA GLU A 190 11.89 5.26 15.00
C GLU A 190 13.15 5.68 14.25
N ASN A 191 13.54 6.95 14.41
CA ASN A 191 14.76 7.53 13.88
C ASN A 191 14.93 7.51 12.35
N ILE A 192 13.82 7.33 11.62
CA ILE A 192 13.79 7.49 10.16
C ILE A 192 12.58 8.34 9.73
N ALA A 193 12.70 8.99 8.58
CA ALA A 193 11.56 9.66 7.97
C ALA A 193 10.49 8.64 7.54
N PRO A 194 9.19 9.02 7.58
CA PRO A 194 8.12 8.17 7.07
C PRO A 194 8.42 7.70 5.64
N SER A 195 8.26 6.40 5.37
CA SER A 195 8.47 5.81 4.06
C SER A 195 7.12 5.50 3.39
N PRO A 196 6.78 6.12 2.25
CA PRO A 196 5.54 5.84 1.55
C PRO A 196 5.43 4.37 1.16
N MET A 197 4.28 3.75 1.47
CA MET A 197 3.93 2.39 1.09
C MET A 197 3.06 2.41 -0.16
N PHE A 198 1.90 3.03 -0.08
CA PHE A 198 1.01 3.31 -1.20
C PHE A 198 0.26 4.63 -0.96
N GLU A 199 -0.39 5.14 -2.00
CA GLU A 199 -1.13 6.40 -1.98
C GLU A 199 -2.63 6.12 -2.08
N GLU A 200 -3.42 6.48 -1.07
CA GLU A 200 -4.88 6.43 -1.21
C GLU A 200 -5.34 7.49 -2.19
N VAL A 201 -6.11 7.06 -3.18
CA VAL A 201 -6.77 7.90 -4.18
C VAL A 201 -8.25 7.92 -3.87
N PHE A 202 -8.77 9.06 -3.43
CA PHE A 202 -10.16 9.18 -3.01
C PHE A 202 -10.82 10.47 -3.50
N VAL A 203 -12.14 10.47 -3.49
CA VAL A 203 -12.94 11.66 -3.79
C VAL A 203 -13.24 12.39 -2.50
N SER A 204 -12.88 13.66 -2.44
CA SER A 204 -13.29 14.52 -1.32
C SER A 204 -14.80 14.80 -1.39
N ILE A 205 -15.57 14.12 -0.53
CA ILE A 205 -17.03 14.34 -0.43
C ILE A 205 -17.35 15.77 0.01
N ALA A 206 -16.48 16.38 0.82
CA ALA A 206 -16.61 17.77 1.21
C ALA A 206 -16.46 18.71 0.01
N ASP A 207 -15.40 18.56 -0.78
CA ASP A 207 -15.17 19.38 -1.99
C ASP A 207 -16.27 19.15 -3.04
N LEU A 208 -16.72 17.89 -3.18
CA LEU A 208 -17.83 17.53 -4.05
C LEU A 208 -19.12 18.27 -3.63
N GLY A 209 -19.45 18.22 -2.33
CA GLY A 209 -20.61 18.91 -1.76
C GLY A 209 -20.54 20.41 -1.99
N GLU A 210 -19.42 21.03 -1.68
CA GLU A 210 -19.21 22.49 -1.85
C GLU A 210 -19.27 22.92 -3.31
N THR A 211 -18.79 22.08 -4.23
CA THR A 211 -18.75 22.41 -5.67
C THR A 211 -20.12 22.24 -6.33
N ILE A 212 -20.85 21.16 -6.02
CA ILE A 212 -22.08 20.80 -6.75
C ILE A 212 -23.34 21.21 -5.98
N MET A 213 -23.33 21.07 -4.64
CA MET A 213 -24.48 21.30 -3.75
C MET A 213 -24.07 21.88 -2.39
N PRO A 214 -23.62 23.14 -2.32
CA PRO A 214 -23.00 23.70 -1.10
C PRO A 214 -23.95 23.73 0.12
N ASN A 215 -25.26 23.66 -0.09
CA ASN A 215 -26.28 23.73 0.97
C ASN A 215 -26.86 22.36 1.34
N VAL A 216 -26.31 21.25 0.80
CA VAL A 216 -26.80 19.88 1.03
C VAL A 216 -25.71 19.06 1.71
N SER A 217 -26.07 18.38 2.79
CA SER A 217 -25.21 17.38 3.40
C SER A 217 -25.36 16.06 2.65
N LEU A 218 -24.34 15.65 1.90
CA LEU A 218 -24.37 14.45 1.07
C LEU A 218 -24.43 13.16 1.90
N THR A 219 -23.90 13.20 3.12
CA THR A 219 -23.79 12.03 4.01
C THR A 219 -24.98 11.88 4.96
N ALA A 220 -25.87 12.88 5.05
CA ALA A 220 -26.96 12.89 6.03
C ALA A 220 -28.04 11.81 5.78
N THR A 221 -28.08 11.21 4.59
CA THR A 221 -29.02 10.14 4.23
C THR A 221 -28.23 8.93 3.74
N PRO A 222 -27.91 7.93 4.62
CA PRO A 222 -26.95 6.88 4.33
C PRO A 222 -27.23 6.08 3.05
N TRP A 223 -28.47 5.71 2.77
CA TRP A 223 -28.83 4.92 1.58
C TRP A 223 -28.70 5.72 0.27
N LEU A 224 -28.99 7.04 0.28
CA LEU A 224 -28.73 7.91 -0.87
C LEU A 224 -27.23 8.16 -1.06
N PHE A 225 -26.49 8.23 0.04
CA PHE A 225 -25.04 8.34 0.00
C PHE A 225 -24.41 7.10 -0.60
N GLN A 226 -24.91 5.90 -0.27
CA GLN A 226 -24.45 4.64 -0.87
C GLN A 226 -24.63 4.65 -2.40
N ASP A 227 -25.80 5.05 -2.91
CA ASP A 227 -26.06 5.16 -4.36
C ASP A 227 -25.15 6.21 -5.02
N LEU A 228 -24.86 7.31 -4.34
CA LEU A 228 -23.90 8.31 -4.79
C LEU A 228 -22.49 7.70 -4.90
N THR A 229 -22.04 6.95 -3.90
CA THR A 229 -20.69 6.35 -3.91
C THR A 229 -20.52 5.35 -5.06
N GLU A 230 -21.53 4.55 -5.41
CA GLU A 230 -21.47 3.68 -6.61
C GLU A 230 -21.32 4.49 -7.91
N THR A 231 -21.96 5.66 -7.99
CA THR A 231 -21.76 6.58 -9.13
C THR A 231 -20.34 7.16 -9.15
N LEU A 232 -19.79 7.49 -7.97
CA LEU A 232 -18.43 8.00 -7.84
C LEU A 232 -17.40 6.94 -8.22
N ASP A 233 -17.58 5.68 -7.84
CA ASP A 233 -16.71 4.57 -8.20
C ASP A 233 -16.52 4.47 -9.72
N LYS A 234 -17.62 4.49 -10.49
CA LYS A 234 -17.57 4.49 -11.96
C LYS A 234 -16.72 5.62 -12.51
N ARG A 235 -16.85 6.80 -11.92
CA ARG A 235 -16.09 7.99 -12.34
C ARG A 235 -14.61 7.88 -11.96
N VAL A 236 -14.30 7.41 -10.76
CA VAL A 236 -12.92 7.18 -10.31
C VAL A 236 -12.25 6.14 -11.20
N LEU A 237 -12.87 4.97 -11.39
CA LEU A 237 -12.36 3.91 -12.25
C LEU A 237 -12.07 4.42 -13.67
N THR A 238 -13.02 5.15 -14.27
CA THR A 238 -12.84 5.75 -15.61
C THR A 238 -11.70 6.77 -15.64
N THR A 239 -11.53 7.58 -14.58
CA THR A 239 -10.49 8.62 -14.53
C THR A 239 -9.11 7.99 -14.34
N VAL A 240 -9.01 6.99 -13.48
CA VAL A 240 -7.75 6.26 -13.22
C VAL A 240 -7.33 5.43 -14.44
N SER A 241 -8.28 4.90 -15.23
CA SER A 241 -8.02 4.16 -16.48
C SER A 241 -7.45 5.03 -17.59
N ARG A 242 -7.65 6.36 -17.56
CA ARG A 242 -7.11 7.27 -18.57
C ARG A 242 -5.64 7.57 -18.31
N HIS A 243 -4.77 6.95 -19.05
CA HIS A 243 -3.33 6.85 -18.87
C HIS A 243 -2.50 8.15 -18.99
N ASP A 244 -3.12 9.30 -19.21
CA ASP A 244 -2.40 10.56 -19.47
C ASP A 244 -1.80 11.21 -18.21
N ASP A 245 -2.19 10.76 -17.02
CA ASP A 245 -1.60 11.22 -15.77
C ASP A 245 -0.50 10.25 -15.29
N GLY A 246 0.75 10.60 -15.52
CA GLY A 246 1.93 9.90 -14.97
C GLY A 246 1.95 9.73 -13.44
N ALA A 247 0.86 10.12 -12.78
CA ALA A 247 0.61 10.00 -11.35
C ALA A 247 0.23 8.58 -10.89
N PHE A 248 -0.20 7.68 -11.79
CA PHE A 248 -0.62 6.32 -11.46
C PHE A 248 0.49 5.26 -11.64
N TYR A 249 1.76 5.68 -11.74
CA TYR A 249 2.91 4.76 -11.74
C TYR A 249 3.37 4.35 -10.34
N ARG A 250 2.61 4.69 -9.29
CA ARG A 250 2.91 4.32 -7.89
C ARG A 250 1.87 3.35 -7.37
N ASP A 251 2.24 2.61 -6.34
CA ASP A 251 1.33 1.77 -5.57
C ASP A 251 0.22 2.65 -5.00
N PHE A 252 -1.04 2.28 -5.17
CA PHE A 252 -2.18 3.09 -4.72
C PHE A 252 -3.35 2.24 -4.21
N SER A 253 -4.24 2.88 -3.47
CA SER A 253 -5.53 2.29 -3.09
C SER A 253 -6.71 3.08 -3.63
N LEU A 254 -7.83 2.40 -3.80
CA LEU A 254 -9.12 2.96 -4.23
C LEU A 254 -10.22 2.55 -3.26
N ASN A 255 -11.02 3.52 -2.83
CA ASN A 255 -12.29 3.25 -2.16
C ASN A 255 -13.32 2.80 -3.20
N LEU A 256 -13.91 1.61 -3.01
CA LEU A 256 -14.93 1.04 -3.89
C LEU A 256 -16.05 0.39 -3.08
N ASN A 257 -17.23 0.35 -3.69
CA ASN A 257 -18.31 -0.51 -3.24
C ASN A 257 -18.07 -1.96 -3.70
N VAL A 258 -18.57 -2.92 -2.95
CA VAL A 258 -18.49 -4.35 -3.27
C VAL A 258 -19.11 -4.65 -4.65
N SER A 259 -20.26 -4.03 -4.95
CA SER A 259 -20.95 -4.14 -6.24
C SER A 259 -20.10 -3.62 -7.41
N SER A 260 -19.32 -2.55 -7.18
CA SER A 260 -18.48 -1.91 -8.19
C SER A 260 -17.37 -2.82 -8.67
N ILE A 261 -16.81 -3.69 -7.83
CA ILE A 261 -15.76 -4.65 -8.20
C ILE A 261 -16.26 -5.69 -9.23
N LEU A 262 -17.56 -6.01 -9.21
CA LEU A 262 -18.17 -6.97 -10.16
C LEU A 262 -18.71 -6.28 -11.42
N SER A 263 -18.59 -4.96 -11.54
CA SER A 263 -19.12 -4.17 -12.66
C SER A 263 -18.25 -4.27 -13.93
N ASP A 264 -18.85 -3.88 -15.07
CA ASP A 264 -18.12 -3.77 -16.33
C ASP A 264 -17.13 -2.59 -16.31
N ASP A 265 -17.40 -1.55 -15.50
CA ASP A 265 -16.48 -0.43 -15.32
C ASP A 265 -15.17 -0.90 -14.64
N PHE A 266 -15.26 -1.81 -13.64
CA PHE A 266 -14.08 -2.39 -13.02
C PHE A 266 -13.32 -3.31 -13.98
N ARG A 267 -14.01 -4.08 -14.81
CA ARG A 267 -13.35 -4.92 -15.83
C ARG A 267 -12.58 -4.07 -16.85
N SER A 268 -13.19 -2.96 -17.29
CA SER A 268 -12.52 -2.02 -18.19
C SER A 268 -11.31 -1.35 -17.52
N PHE A 269 -11.40 -1.03 -16.23
CA PHE A 269 -10.27 -0.56 -15.44
C PHE A 269 -9.17 -1.62 -15.36
N ASP A 270 -9.52 -2.88 -15.01
CA ASP A 270 -8.57 -3.99 -14.91
C ASP A 270 -7.81 -4.23 -16.22
N GLU A 271 -8.49 -4.19 -17.36
CA GLU A 271 -7.89 -4.31 -18.69
C GLU A 271 -6.91 -3.15 -19.00
N SER A 272 -7.14 -1.98 -18.42
CA SER A 272 -6.28 -0.81 -18.60
C SER A 272 -5.02 -0.84 -17.74
N ILE A 273 -5.04 -1.60 -16.63
CA ILE A 273 -3.93 -1.70 -15.67
C ILE A 273 -2.92 -2.76 -16.14
N ARG A 274 -1.63 -2.40 -16.11
CA ARG A 274 -0.57 -3.37 -16.40
C ARG A 274 -0.56 -4.48 -15.37
N GLU A 275 -0.39 -5.72 -15.81
CA GLU A 275 -0.43 -6.91 -14.95
C GLU A 275 0.51 -6.82 -13.74
N ASN A 276 1.68 -6.23 -13.94
CA ASN A 276 2.67 -6.05 -12.87
C ASN A 276 2.31 -5.00 -11.81
N MET A 277 1.29 -4.19 -12.05
CA MET A 277 0.85 -3.18 -11.08
C MET A 277 -0.30 -3.66 -10.21
N LYS A 278 -1.04 -4.67 -10.64
CA LYS A 278 -2.23 -5.16 -9.91
C LYS A 278 -1.92 -5.60 -8.49
N ALA A 279 -0.78 -6.26 -8.28
CA ALA A 279 -0.33 -6.72 -6.96
C ALA A 279 -0.03 -5.60 -5.94
N SER A 280 0.12 -4.36 -6.41
CA SER A 280 0.36 -3.18 -5.56
C SER A 280 -0.87 -2.28 -5.39
N ILE A 281 -1.99 -2.64 -6.04
CA ILE A 281 -3.25 -1.90 -5.91
C ILE A 281 -4.10 -2.52 -4.79
N VAL A 282 -4.55 -1.65 -3.89
CA VAL A 282 -5.38 -2.02 -2.73
C VAL A 282 -6.80 -1.51 -2.96
N LEU A 283 -7.79 -2.39 -2.86
CA LEU A 283 -9.21 -2.04 -2.93
C LEU A 283 -9.73 -1.90 -1.49
N GLU A 284 -10.23 -0.73 -1.14
CA GLU A 284 -10.72 -0.40 0.19
C GLU A 284 -12.24 -0.51 0.23
N LEU A 285 -12.74 -1.35 1.14
CA LEU A 285 -14.16 -1.69 1.28
C LEU A 285 -14.65 -1.37 2.67
N GLN A 286 -15.83 -0.80 2.78
CA GLN A 286 -16.45 -0.45 4.05
C GLN A 286 -17.15 -1.67 4.70
N PRO A 287 -17.06 -1.87 6.04
CA PRO A 287 -17.77 -2.96 6.74
C PRO A 287 -19.27 -2.97 6.47
N THR A 288 -19.91 -1.80 6.42
CA THR A 288 -21.34 -1.68 6.14
C THR A 288 -21.73 -2.24 4.77
N ASP A 289 -20.88 -2.08 3.77
CA ASP A 289 -21.10 -2.62 2.42
C ASP A 289 -20.82 -4.13 2.38
N ILE A 290 -19.72 -4.57 3.00
CA ILE A 290 -19.35 -5.99 3.14
C ILE A 290 -20.48 -6.80 3.77
N PHE A 291 -21.04 -6.33 4.89
CA PHE A 291 -22.07 -7.05 5.65
C PHE A 291 -23.49 -6.83 5.15
N SER A 292 -23.72 -5.88 4.22
CA SER A 292 -25.01 -5.73 3.55
C SER A 292 -25.35 -6.90 2.64
N ASP A 293 -24.35 -7.43 1.92
CA ASP A 293 -24.43 -8.69 1.14
C ASP A 293 -23.11 -9.46 1.20
N PHE A 294 -22.96 -10.27 2.22
CA PHE A 294 -21.75 -11.06 2.43
C PHE A 294 -21.46 -12.05 1.30
N SER A 295 -22.50 -12.57 0.63
CA SER A 295 -22.33 -13.47 -0.52
C SER A 295 -21.74 -12.72 -1.72
N MET A 296 -22.18 -11.49 -1.95
CA MET A 296 -21.60 -10.62 -2.98
C MET A 296 -20.14 -10.26 -2.66
N TYR A 297 -19.86 -9.91 -1.39
CA TYR A 297 -18.49 -9.65 -0.94
C TYR A 297 -17.54 -10.80 -1.24
N VAL A 298 -17.91 -12.04 -0.88
CA VAL A 298 -17.05 -13.21 -1.15
C VAL A 298 -16.75 -13.33 -2.65
N LYS A 299 -17.74 -13.15 -3.52
CA LYS A 299 -17.55 -13.21 -4.98
C LYS A 299 -16.64 -12.08 -5.48
N ALA A 300 -16.85 -10.85 -5.00
CA ALA A 300 -16.06 -9.68 -5.39
C ALA A 300 -14.61 -9.81 -4.92
N ARG A 301 -14.39 -10.22 -3.67
CA ARG A 301 -13.08 -10.49 -3.10
C ARG A 301 -12.32 -11.55 -3.90
N ASP A 302 -12.94 -12.72 -4.11
CA ASP A 302 -12.32 -13.84 -4.82
C ASP A 302 -11.97 -13.44 -6.27
N PHE A 303 -12.84 -12.66 -6.91
CA PHE A 303 -12.60 -12.12 -8.25
C PHE A 303 -11.42 -11.15 -8.25
N ALA A 304 -11.40 -10.16 -7.34
CA ALA A 304 -10.32 -9.18 -7.23
C ALA A 304 -8.97 -9.83 -6.90
N GLN A 305 -8.93 -10.73 -5.91
CA GLN A 305 -7.70 -11.43 -5.51
C GLN A 305 -7.17 -12.36 -6.61
N LYS A 306 -8.05 -12.98 -7.41
CA LYS A 306 -7.65 -13.77 -8.59
C LYS A 306 -6.96 -12.90 -9.64
N LEU A 307 -7.34 -11.65 -9.77
CA LEU A 307 -6.69 -10.66 -10.63
C LEU A 307 -5.42 -10.05 -10.02
N GLY A 308 -5.10 -10.37 -8.77
CA GLY A 308 -3.90 -9.91 -8.07
C GLY A 308 -4.09 -8.70 -7.16
N TYR A 309 -5.28 -8.11 -7.08
CA TYR A 309 -5.58 -6.98 -6.19
C TYR A 309 -5.55 -7.37 -4.72
N LYS A 310 -5.23 -6.41 -3.86
CA LYS A 310 -5.31 -6.54 -2.39
C LYS A 310 -6.62 -5.99 -1.87
N ILE A 311 -7.11 -6.55 -0.77
CA ILE A 311 -8.32 -6.10 -0.10
C ILE A 311 -7.97 -5.44 1.23
N CYS A 312 -8.50 -4.25 1.47
CA CYS A 312 -8.42 -3.54 2.74
C CYS A 312 -9.82 -3.27 3.27
N ILE A 313 -10.06 -3.55 4.54
CA ILE A 313 -11.30 -3.19 5.23
C ILE A 313 -11.09 -1.80 5.83
N ASP A 314 -11.77 -0.78 5.30
CA ASP A 314 -11.66 0.61 5.77
C ASP A 314 -12.80 0.97 6.73
N GLY A 315 -12.61 2.02 7.54
CA GLY A 315 -13.63 2.52 8.47
C GLY A 315 -13.85 1.67 9.71
N VAL A 316 -12.86 0.85 10.09
CA VAL A 316 -12.91 0.08 11.34
C VAL A 316 -12.66 1.00 12.53
N ASN A 317 -13.43 0.86 13.58
CA ASN A 317 -13.35 1.58 14.84
C ASN A 317 -13.68 0.67 16.02
N ALA A 318 -13.59 1.15 17.25
CA ALA A 318 -13.86 0.35 18.45
C ALA A 318 -15.25 -0.32 18.49
N GLN A 319 -16.24 0.24 17.80
CA GLN A 319 -17.62 -0.27 17.82
C GLN A 319 -17.80 -1.45 16.86
N ASN A 320 -17.15 -1.44 15.71
CA ASN A 320 -17.28 -2.50 14.70
C ASN A 320 -16.10 -3.49 14.67
N LEU A 321 -14.99 -3.18 15.37
CA LEU A 321 -13.82 -4.06 15.49
C LEU A 321 -14.16 -5.51 15.90
N PRO A 322 -15.09 -5.79 16.84
CA PRO A 322 -15.44 -7.16 17.22
C PRO A 322 -16.03 -8.01 16.09
N TYR A 323 -16.48 -7.40 15.02
CA TYR A 323 -17.06 -8.07 13.86
C TYR A 323 -16.06 -8.27 12.71
N ILE A 324 -14.82 -7.79 12.87
CA ILE A 324 -13.80 -7.79 11.83
C ILE A 324 -12.78 -8.91 12.09
N ASP A 325 -13.07 -10.08 11.56
CA ASP A 325 -12.11 -11.17 11.49
C ASP A 325 -11.39 -11.10 10.13
N ARG A 326 -10.19 -10.52 10.12
CA ARG A 326 -9.41 -10.29 8.91
C ARG A 326 -9.15 -11.59 8.13
N GLU A 327 -8.87 -12.69 8.84
CA GLU A 327 -8.53 -13.96 8.20
C GLU A 327 -9.75 -14.60 7.55
N LYS A 328 -10.91 -14.62 8.23
CA LYS A 328 -12.17 -15.13 7.66
C LYS A 328 -12.67 -14.26 6.51
N LEU A 329 -12.45 -12.96 6.60
CA LEU A 329 -12.74 -12.03 5.51
C LEU A 329 -11.70 -12.14 4.37
N ALA A 330 -10.58 -12.82 4.60
CA ALA A 330 -9.44 -12.92 3.68
C ALA A 330 -8.97 -11.55 3.18
N ALA A 331 -8.94 -10.55 4.09
CA ALA A 331 -8.45 -9.20 3.78
C ALA A 331 -6.94 -9.12 4.03
N ASP A 332 -6.26 -8.33 3.20
CA ASP A 332 -4.83 -8.08 3.34
C ASP A 332 -4.54 -7.06 4.44
N PHE A 333 -5.38 -6.02 4.56
CA PHE A 333 -5.24 -4.94 5.53
C PHE A 333 -6.56 -4.59 6.19
N VAL A 334 -6.44 -3.92 7.36
CA VAL A 334 -7.56 -3.27 8.06
C VAL A 334 -7.14 -1.86 8.43
N LYS A 335 -7.94 -0.86 8.06
CA LYS A 335 -7.77 0.54 8.47
C LYS A 335 -8.54 0.79 9.77
N LEU A 336 -7.81 0.96 10.87
CA LEU A 336 -8.34 1.34 12.17
C LEU A 336 -8.36 2.86 12.30
N THR A 337 -9.53 3.42 12.51
CA THR A 337 -9.71 4.86 12.69
C THR A 337 -9.26 5.30 14.07
N TRP A 338 -8.24 6.16 14.14
CA TRP A 338 -7.83 6.80 15.38
C TRP A 338 -8.94 7.70 15.95
N GLN A 339 -9.17 7.58 17.24
CA GLN A 339 -10.01 8.46 18.06
C GLN A 339 -9.32 8.68 19.40
N PRO A 340 -9.42 9.88 20.01
CA PRO A 340 -8.71 10.21 21.27
C PRO A 340 -9.09 9.30 22.46
N ASP A 341 -10.27 8.70 22.45
CA ASP A 341 -10.78 7.76 23.46
C ASP A 341 -10.43 6.30 23.18
N LEU A 342 -9.90 5.97 21.99
CA LEU A 342 -9.54 4.60 21.60
C LEU A 342 -8.58 3.93 22.59
N PRO A 343 -7.51 4.58 23.10
CA PRO A 343 -6.62 3.97 24.10
C PRO A 343 -7.35 3.58 25.39
N ALA A 344 -8.22 4.47 25.89
CA ALA A 344 -9.00 4.21 27.09
C ALA A 344 -10.01 3.09 26.88
N THR A 345 -10.65 3.03 25.70
CA THR A 345 -11.60 1.98 25.33
C THR A 345 -10.91 0.61 25.27
N LEU A 346 -9.72 0.51 24.66
CA LEU A 346 -8.95 -0.73 24.62
C LEU A 346 -8.43 -1.15 25.99
N ALA A 347 -8.01 -0.19 26.83
CA ALA A 347 -7.55 -0.48 28.20
C ALA A 347 -8.68 -1.03 29.10
N GLN A 348 -9.93 -0.67 28.84
CA GLN A 348 -11.10 -1.12 29.58
C GLN A 348 -11.73 -2.40 29.00
N ASN A 349 -11.32 -2.85 27.81
CA ASN A 349 -11.91 -3.98 27.13
C ASN A 349 -10.81 -4.88 26.52
N GLU A 350 -10.40 -5.89 27.29
CA GLU A 350 -9.36 -6.84 26.87
C GLU A 350 -9.74 -7.60 25.59
N SER A 351 -11.03 -7.94 25.41
CA SER A 351 -11.49 -8.61 24.18
C SER A 351 -11.23 -7.76 22.92
N LEU A 352 -11.49 -6.44 22.98
CA LEU A 352 -11.16 -5.55 21.84
C LEU A 352 -9.67 -5.50 21.54
N LYS A 353 -8.85 -5.58 22.56
CA LYS A 353 -7.39 -5.60 22.40
C LYS A 353 -6.93 -6.92 21.78
N GLU A 354 -7.52 -8.05 22.19
CA GLU A 354 -7.27 -9.36 21.58
C GLU A 354 -7.70 -9.38 20.10
N GLU A 355 -8.86 -8.82 19.77
CA GLU A 355 -9.36 -8.69 18.39
C GLU A 355 -8.38 -7.86 17.53
N LEU A 356 -7.91 -6.74 18.05
CA LEU A 356 -6.92 -5.91 17.35
C LEU A 356 -5.59 -6.66 17.15
N GLN A 357 -5.14 -7.41 18.16
CA GLN A 357 -3.93 -8.24 18.05
C GLN A 357 -4.11 -9.37 17.02
N ALA A 358 -5.29 -9.96 16.94
CA ALA A 358 -5.61 -11.01 15.96
C ALA A 358 -5.55 -10.49 14.50
N ILE A 359 -5.85 -9.22 14.26
CA ILE A 359 -5.65 -8.60 12.93
C ILE A 359 -4.17 -8.63 12.53
N GLY A 360 -3.28 -8.43 13.48
CA GLY A 360 -1.83 -8.32 13.27
C GLY A 360 -1.37 -6.87 13.07
N SER A 361 -0.31 -6.48 13.78
CA SER A 361 0.20 -5.09 13.79
C SER A 361 0.73 -4.63 12.42
N ASN A 362 1.27 -5.54 11.61
CA ASN A 362 1.74 -5.28 10.25
C ASN A 362 0.64 -5.35 9.18
N ARG A 363 -0.60 -5.68 9.58
CA ARG A 363 -1.80 -5.69 8.73
C ARG A 363 -2.78 -4.59 9.13
N THR A 364 -2.50 -3.89 10.21
CA THR A 364 -3.31 -2.78 10.70
C THR A 364 -2.71 -1.46 10.21
N ILE A 365 -3.52 -0.65 9.55
CA ILE A 365 -3.21 0.72 9.16
C ILE A 365 -3.95 1.63 10.14
N LEU A 366 -3.24 2.40 10.97
CA LEU A 366 -3.88 3.42 11.79
C LEU A 366 -4.10 4.67 10.95
N CYS A 367 -5.36 5.02 10.71
CA CYS A 367 -5.74 6.20 9.93
C CYS A 367 -6.22 7.36 10.82
N ARG A 368 -6.32 8.57 10.26
CA ARG A 368 -6.56 9.85 10.96
C ARG A 368 -5.48 10.16 12.02
N VAL A 369 -4.24 9.83 11.73
CA VAL A 369 -3.09 10.20 12.56
C VAL A 369 -2.78 11.68 12.33
N ASP A 370 -3.48 12.54 13.08
CA ASP A 370 -3.42 14.00 12.93
C ASP A 370 -2.57 14.68 14.01
N ASP A 371 -2.09 13.91 15.00
CA ASP A 371 -1.22 14.37 16.06
C ASP A 371 -0.20 13.32 16.53
N GLU A 372 0.73 13.72 17.39
CA GLU A 372 1.76 12.85 17.96
C GLU A 372 1.19 11.79 18.91
N LYS A 373 0.04 12.03 19.53
CA LYS A 373 -0.60 11.04 20.43
C LYS A 373 -1.00 9.79 19.68
N ALA A 374 -1.53 9.96 18.46
CA ALA A 374 -1.85 8.85 17.59
C ALA A 374 -0.61 8.03 17.19
N VAL A 375 0.54 8.71 16.95
CA VAL A 375 1.81 8.03 16.66
C VAL A 375 2.31 7.23 17.87
N ASN A 376 2.24 7.82 19.07
CA ASN A 376 2.67 7.14 20.30
C ASN A 376 1.80 5.90 20.59
N PHE A 377 0.48 6.02 20.41
CA PHE A 377 -0.42 4.88 20.51
C PHE A 377 -0.08 3.76 19.50
N ALA A 378 0.21 4.12 18.26
CA ALA A 378 0.63 3.13 17.24
C ALA A 378 1.91 2.40 17.67
N LYS A 379 2.88 3.11 18.23
CA LYS A 379 4.12 2.52 18.76
C LYS A 379 3.87 1.52 19.89
N GLU A 380 2.98 1.85 20.84
CA GLU A 380 2.62 0.95 21.96
C GLU A 380 2.03 -0.38 21.46
N LEU A 381 1.34 -0.35 20.33
CA LEU A 381 0.74 -1.54 19.69
C LEU A 381 1.61 -2.15 18.58
N ASN A 382 2.83 -1.65 18.36
CA ASN A 382 3.71 -2.04 17.27
C ASN A 382 3.07 -1.88 15.87
N ILE A 383 2.09 -0.99 15.71
CA ILE A 383 1.51 -0.65 14.41
C ILE A 383 2.47 0.29 13.70
N THR A 384 2.95 -0.15 12.53
CA THR A 384 3.94 0.61 11.75
C THR A 384 3.35 1.31 10.53
N LEU A 385 2.12 0.98 10.14
CA LEU A 385 1.44 1.55 8.97
C LEU A 385 0.53 2.68 9.44
N LEU A 386 0.86 3.91 9.07
CA LEU A 386 0.17 5.11 9.54
C LEU A 386 -0.29 5.99 8.36
N GLN A 387 -1.47 6.59 8.50
CA GLN A 387 -2.04 7.53 7.55
C GLN A 387 -2.71 8.70 8.27
N GLY A 388 -2.45 9.94 7.85
CA GLY A 388 -3.08 11.13 8.43
C GLY A 388 -2.31 12.41 8.10
N HIS A 389 -2.88 13.55 8.50
CA HIS A 389 -2.27 14.85 8.20
C HIS A 389 -0.91 15.04 8.86
N TYR A 390 -0.73 14.51 10.08
CA TYR A 390 0.55 14.58 10.77
C TYR A 390 1.64 13.79 10.04
N ILE A 391 1.31 12.60 9.56
CA ILE A 391 2.23 11.77 8.77
C ILE A 391 2.59 12.46 7.45
N GLN A 392 1.60 13.04 6.77
CA GLN A 392 1.83 13.81 5.54
C GLN A 392 2.72 15.02 5.79
N HIS A 393 2.56 15.71 6.94
CA HIS A 393 3.42 16.81 7.35
C HIS A 393 4.86 16.35 7.59
N LEU A 394 5.06 15.24 8.31
CA LEU A 394 6.38 14.65 8.54
C LEU A 394 7.05 14.25 7.21
N LEU A 395 6.31 13.64 6.30
CA LEU A 395 6.80 13.23 4.99
C LEU A 395 7.25 14.45 4.14
N ASN A 396 6.45 15.53 4.16
CA ASN A 396 6.75 16.74 3.40
C ASN A 396 7.95 17.53 3.94
N ASN A 397 8.20 17.43 5.25
CA ASN A 397 9.29 18.12 5.94
C ASN A 397 10.54 17.24 6.11
N ALA A 398 10.49 15.99 5.70
CA ALA A 398 11.67 15.14 5.70
C ALA A 398 12.74 15.73 4.78
N PRO A 399 14.01 15.77 5.22
CA PRO A 399 15.10 16.27 4.37
C PRO A 399 15.12 15.46 3.08
N ARG A 400 14.96 16.15 1.96
CA ARG A 400 15.12 15.50 0.65
C ARG A 400 16.55 15.02 0.57
N ARG A 401 16.75 13.74 0.39
CA ARG A 401 18.08 13.21 0.09
C ARG A 401 18.55 13.85 -1.22
N PRO A 402 19.79 14.33 -1.26
CA PRO A 402 20.37 14.92 -2.45
C PRO A 402 20.42 13.96 -3.64
#